data_72af962c57d134b30626c49d09c220f7
#
_entry.id   72af962c57d134b30626c49d09c220f7
#
_cell.length_a   1.000
_cell.length_b   1.000
_cell.length_c   1.000
_cell.angle_alpha   90.00
_cell.angle_beta   90.00
_cell.angle_gamma   90.00
#
_symmetry.space_group_name_H-M   'P 1'
#
loop_
_entity.id
_entity.type
_entity.pdbx_description
1 polymer ?
#
loop_
_entity_poly.entity_id
_entity_poly.type
_entity_poly.pdbx_seq_one_letter_code
_entity_poly.pdbx_strand_id
1 'polypeptide(L)'
;SEMCIRDRSSAQTQTAAWKTGLGVVTEATDQDRAGKIELAAAAVLLDGEGKLESVLLDELEVSVSADSTGHVTLPTDWRTKRQKGDDYPLAEVSSLKKGWGEQADAFASYLIGMTPEQVSMLKVDKDGKATDADLLSGCTIAVDRYRDAVTRACANARALGAAKGDRAALGIEAVNGTSDITATDDKDVNAQVDVSIVALTTDADRRVTSAIADM
;
A
#
# COMPACT_ATOMS: atom_id res chain seq x y z
N SER A 1 -3.27 -55.94 -38.34
CA SER A 1 -4.22 -55.12 -37.62
C SER A 1 -3.48 -54.27 -36.60
N GLU A 2 -3.02 -53.10 -37.04
CA GLU A 2 -2.36 -52.16 -36.12
C GLU A 2 -3.43 -51.21 -35.54
N MET A 3 -3.56 -51.25 -34.23
CA MET A 3 -4.44 -50.37 -33.46
C MET A 3 -3.67 -49.14 -33.07
N CYS A 4 -3.85 -48.05 -33.81
CA CYS A 4 -3.36 -46.72 -33.44
C CYS A 4 -4.10 -46.18 -32.22
N ILE A 5 -3.50 -46.25 -31.07
CA ILE A 5 -3.91 -45.52 -29.89
C ILE A 5 -3.49 -44.04 -30.11
N ARG A 6 -4.39 -43.19 -30.48
CA ARG A 6 -4.20 -41.73 -30.44
C ARG A 6 -4.28 -41.30 -28.97
N ASP A 7 -3.13 -41.10 -28.40
CA ASP A 7 -2.99 -40.39 -27.13
C ASP A 7 -3.42 -38.95 -27.37
N ARG A 8 -4.66 -38.61 -27.00
CA ARG A 8 -5.09 -37.22 -26.85
C ARG A 8 -4.66 -36.77 -25.49
N SER A 9 -3.41 -36.38 -25.36
CA SER A 9 -3.01 -35.49 -24.28
C SER A 9 -3.74 -34.16 -24.52
N SER A 10 -4.91 -34.00 -23.93
CA SER A 10 -5.52 -32.72 -23.71
C SER A 10 -4.56 -31.94 -22.81
N ALA A 11 -3.75 -31.08 -23.39
CA ALA A 11 -3.07 -30.05 -22.66
C ALA A 11 -4.15 -29.20 -21.99
N GLN A 12 -4.54 -29.55 -20.77
CA GLN A 12 -5.24 -28.66 -19.90
C GLN A 12 -4.31 -27.47 -19.70
N THR A 13 -4.64 -26.37 -20.34
CA THR A 13 -4.05 -25.07 -20.04
C THR A 13 -4.36 -24.82 -18.57
N GLN A 14 -3.44 -25.17 -17.68
CA GLN A 14 -3.55 -24.81 -16.27
C GLN A 14 -3.58 -23.28 -16.24
N THR A 15 -4.76 -22.73 -15.95
CA THR A 15 -4.90 -21.31 -15.67
C THR A 15 -3.96 -21.00 -14.52
N ALA A 16 -3.01 -20.08 -14.73
CA ALA A 16 -2.06 -19.72 -13.69
C ALA A 16 -2.82 -19.21 -12.46
N ALA A 17 -2.32 -19.54 -11.26
CA ALA A 17 -2.95 -19.17 -10.01
C ALA A 17 -2.97 -17.65 -9.83
N TRP A 18 -4.03 -17.13 -9.26
CA TRP A 18 -4.12 -15.76 -8.81
C TRP A 18 -3.21 -15.54 -7.60
N LYS A 19 -2.60 -14.36 -7.51
CA LYS A 19 -1.58 -14.08 -6.51
C LYS A 19 -1.93 -12.85 -5.70
N THR A 20 -1.70 -12.95 -4.41
CA THR A 20 -1.87 -11.85 -3.44
C THR A 20 -0.51 -11.31 -3.04
N GLY A 21 -0.36 -10.00 -3.02
CA GLY A 21 0.89 -9.35 -2.67
C GLY A 21 0.71 -8.20 -1.69
N LEU A 22 1.74 -7.97 -0.88
CA LEU A 22 1.90 -6.83 0.00
C LEU A 22 3.20 -6.11 -0.36
N GLY A 23 3.11 -4.81 -0.54
CA GLY A 23 4.27 -3.94 -0.76
C GLY A 23 4.22 -2.75 0.18
N VAL A 24 5.37 -2.38 0.73
CA VAL A 24 5.53 -1.28 1.68
C VAL A 24 6.69 -0.40 1.25
N VAL A 25 6.50 0.91 1.29
CA VAL A 25 7.53 1.92 1.09
C VAL A 25 7.54 2.84 2.30
N THR A 26 8.67 2.91 2.98
CA THR A 26 8.85 3.76 4.16
C THR A 26 9.83 4.87 3.85
N GLU A 27 9.49 6.09 4.21
CA GLU A 27 10.34 7.27 4.14
C GLU A 27 10.43 7.91 5.53
N ALA A 28 11.66 8.14 6.00
CA ALA A 28 11.92 8.82 7.25
C ALA A 28 12.57 10.17 6.97
N THR A 29 12.07 11.21 7.60
CA THR A 29 12.64 12.56 7.55
C THR A 29 13.06 12.95 8.96
N ASP A 30 14.31 13.36 9.12
CA ASP A 30 14.86 13.84 10.37
C ASP A 30 15.17 15.34 10.26
N GLN A 31 14.68 16.09 11.22
CA GLN A 31 14.92 17.53 11.35
C GLN A 31 15.31 17.85 12.80
N ASP A 32 15.88 19.03 13.03
CA ASP A 32 16.16 19.47 14.38
C ASP A 32 14.88 19.45 15.23
N ARG A 33 14.88 18.63 16.28
CA ARG A 33 13.76 18.42 17.20
C ARG A 33 12.47 17.89 16.60
N ALA A 34 12.53 17.32 15.40
CA ALA A 34 11.37 16.72 14.78
C ALA A 34 11.76 15.51 13.92
N GLY A 35 10.94 14.49 13.93
CA GLY A 35 11.06 13.32 13.05
C GLY A 35 9.71 12.99 12.44
N LYS A 36 9.71 12.52 11.21
CA LYS A 36 8.51 12.10 10.49
C LYS A 36 8.78 10.79 9.77
N ILE A 37 7.86 9.85 9.91
CA ILE A 37 7.85 8.60 9.16
C ILE A 37 6.58 8.55 8.33
N GLU A 38 6.73 8.30 7.04
CA GLU A 38 5.65 8.07 6.11
C GLU A 38 5.77 6.64 5.57
N LEU A 39 4.72 5.84 5.76
CA LEU A 39 4.65 4.45 5.34
C LEU A 39 3.47 4.29 4.39
N ALA A 40 3.77 4.06 3.11
CA ALA A 40 2.78 3.72 2.10
C ALA A 40 2.72 2.21 1.94
N ALA A 41 1.50 1.65 1.94
CA ALA A 41 1.27 0.23 1.77
C ALA A 41 0.28 -0.03 0.64
N ALA A 42 0.53 -1.12 -0.08
CA ALA A 42 -0.33 -1.61 -1.15
C ALA A 42 -0.65 -3.10 -0.95
N ALA A 43 -1.93 -3.44 -0.99
CA ALA A 43 -2.40 -4.80 -1.18
C ALA A 43 -2.84 -4.98 -2.63
N VAL A 44 -2.37 -6.03 -3.28
CA VAL A 44 -2.68 -6.32 -4.68
C VAL A 44 -3.18 -7.73 -4.87
N LEU A 45 -4.06 -7.89 -5.85
CA LEU A 45 -4.46 -9.18 -6.41
C LEU A 45 -4.08 -9.16 -7.88
N LEU A 46 -3.24 -10.12 -8.30
CA LEU A 46 -2.89 -10.37 -9.69
C LEU A 46 -3.72 -11.55 -10.22
N ASP A 47 -4.26 -11.40 -11.42
CA ASP A 47 -4.97 -12.48 -12.10
C ASP A 47 -4.01 -13.55 -12.66
N GLY A 48 -4.58 -14.57 -13.33
CA GLY A 48 -3.81 -15.65 -13.91
C GLY A 48 -2.88 -15.24 -15.05
N GLU A 49 -3.05 -14.04 -15.61
CA GLU A 49 -2.17 -13.47 -16.64
C GLU A 49 -1.13 -12.52 -16.05
N GLY A 50 -1.11 -12.34 -14.72
CA GLY A 50 -0.19 -11.44 -14.03
C GLY A 50 -0.57 -9.97 -14.11
N LYS A 51 -1.83 -9.66 -14.41
CA LYS A 51 -2.36 -8.29 -14.44
C LYS A 51 -3.06 -7.95 -13.13
N LEU A 52 -3.00 -6.69 -12.75
CA LEU A 52 -3.70 -6.19 -11.56
C LEU A 52 -5.21 -6.28 -11.71
N GLU A 53 -5.86 -6.95 -10.78
CA GLU A 53 -7.32 -7.12 -10.71
C GLU A 53 -7.93 -6.33 -9.55
N SER A 54 -7.20 -6.19 -8.45
CA SER A 54 -7.61 -5.40 -7.29
C SER A 54 -6.40 -4.78 -6.63
N VAL A 55 -6.52 -3.51 -6.24
CA VAL A 55 -5.49 -2.75 -5.54
C VAL A 55 -6.14 -1.95 -4.44
N LEU A 56 -5.61 -2.03 -3.23
CA LEU A 56 -5.96 -1.13 -2.14
C LEU A 56 -4.70 -0.47 -1.59
N LEU A 57 -4.78 0.84 -1.39
CA LEU A 57 -3.70 1.68 -0.90
C LEU A 57 -4.07 2.27 0.45
N ASP A 58 -3.09 2.38 1.33
CA ASP A 58 -3.21 3.18 2.55
C ASP A 58 -1.85 3.79 2.90
N GLU A 59 -1.87 4.77 3.78
CA GLU A 59 -0.67 5.44 4.25
C GLU A 59 -0.79 5.79 5.72
N LEU A 60 0.27 5.47 6.47
CA LEU A 60 0.46 5.92 7.84
C LEU A 60 1.51 7.02 7.85
N GLU A 61 1.19 8.13 8.49
CA GLU A 61 2.10 9.22 8.76
C GLU A 61 2.23 9.41 10.26
N VAL A 62 3.46 9.33 10.76
CA VAL A 62 3.78 9.49 12.19
C VAL A 62 4.80 10.60 12.34
N SER A 63 4.47 11.60 13.15
CA SER A 63 5.36 12.70 13.47
C SER A 63 5.66 12.72 14.95
N VAL A 64 6.93 12.92 15.30
CA VAL A 64 7.40 13.13 16.65
C VAL A 64 8.09 14.47 16.75
N SER A 65 7.96 15.14 17.88
CA SER A 65 8.65 16.41 18.14
C SER A 65 9.27 16.43 19.53
N ALA A 66 10.35 17.17 19.67
CA ALA A 66 11.00 17.40 20.96
C ALA A 66 10.96 18.89 21.32
N ASP A 67 10.75 19.19 22.60
CA ASP A 67 10.85 20.56 23.11
C ASP A 67 12.32 20.98 23.36
N SER A 68 12.52 22.21 23.81
CA SER A 68 13.86 22.76 24.08
C SER A 68 14.58 22.05 25.22
N THR A 69 13.91 21.27 26.05
CA THR A 69 14.46 20.50 27.15
C THR A 69 14.78 19.06 26.78
N GLY A 70 14.54 18.66 25.52
CA GLY A 70 14.76 17.30 25.03
C GLY A 70 13.65 16.31 25.39
N HIS A 71 12.47 16.82 25.81
CA HIS A 71 11.30 15.97 26.02
C HIS A 71 10.56 15.73 24.72
N VAL A 72 10.31 14.45 24.36
CA VAL A 72 9.63 14.05 23.14
C VAL A 72 8.13 13.92 23.36
N THR A 73 7.37 14.50 22.44
CA THR A 73 5.94 14.30 22.32
C THR A 73 5.67 13.21 21.28
N LEU A 74 5.03 12.14 21.71
CA LEU A 74 4.58 11.04 20.85
C LEU A 74 3.20 11.35 20.28
N PRO A 75 2.87 10.82 19.06
CA PRO A 75 1.53 10.96 18.51
C PRO A 75 0.49 10.29 19.40
N THR A 76 -0.72 10.84 19.38
CA THR A 76 -1.90 10.27 20.05
C THR A 76 -2.88 9.68 19.03
N ASP A 77 -2.80 10.08 17.77
CA ASP A 77 -3.63 9.59 16.67
C ASP A 77 -2.79 8.69 15.77
N TRP A 78 -3.07 7.38 15.83
CA TRP A 78 -2.37 6.33 15.09
C TRP A 78 -3.13 5.85 13.86
N ARG A 79 -4.22 6.52 13.50
CA ARG A 79 -5.01 6.17 12.34
C ARG A 79 -4.24 6.44 11.04
N THR A 80 -4.46 5.59 10.05
CA THR A 80 -3.99 5.83 8.68
C THR A 80 -4.76 6.98 8.02
N LYS A 81 -4.27 7.47 6.89
CA LYS A 81 -4.97 8.52 6.11
C LYS A 81 -6.38 8.07 5.70
N ARG A 82 -6.54 6.81 5.31
CA ARG A 82 -7.86 6.25 4.99
C ARG A 82 -8.78 6.21 6.21
N GLN A 83 -8.28 5.77 7.36
CA GLN A 83 -9.05 5.71 8.61
C GLN A 83 -9.45 7.11 9.11
N LYS A 84 -8.60 8.10 8.91
CA LYS A 84 -8.91 9.50 9.26
C LYS A 84 -10.05 10.07 8.44
N GLY A 85 -10.23 9.61 7.19
CA GLY A 85 -11.28 10.15 6.33
C GLY A 85 -11.19 11.68 6.23
N ASP A 86 -12.28 12.36 6.53
CA ASP A 86 -12.36 13.83 6.50
C ASP A 86 -11.52 14.52 7.59
N ASP A 87 -11.11 13.81 8.65
CA ASP A 87 -10.17 14.34 9.64
C ASP A 87 -8.76 14.55 9.06
N TYR A 88 -8.48 13.99 7.90
CA TYR A 88 -7.36 14.36 7.06
C TYR A 88 -7.86 15.32 5.97
N PRO A 89 -7.69 16.64 6.11
CA PRO A 89 -8.50 17.65 5.41
C PRO A 89 -8.03 17.93 3.97
N LEU A 90 -7.70 16.89 3.20
CA LEU A 90 -7.23 17.05 1.82
C LEU A 90 -8.29 17.67 0.90
N ALA A 91 -9.57 17.31 1.08
CA ALA A 91 -10.66 17.83 0.25
C ALA A 91 -10.80 19.37 0.33
N GLU A 92 -10.42 19.97 1.44
CA GLU A 92 -10.50 21.42 1.64
C GLU A 92 -9.47 22.17 0.80
N VAL A 93 -8.28 21.59 0.62
CA VAL A 93 -7.14 22.23 -0.07
C VAL A 93 -6.94 21.70 -1.50
N SER A 94 -7.48 20.53 -1.81
CA SER A 94 -7.37 19.94 -3.15
C SER A 94 -8.19 20.69 -4.19
N SER A 95 -7.63 20.90 -5.37
CA SER A 95 -8.34 21.45 -6.53
C SER A 95 -9.54 20.59 -6.95
N LEU A 96 -9.48 19.29 -6.73
CA LEU A 96 -10.53 18.32 -7.04
C LEU A 96 -11.65 18.30 -6.00
N LYS A 97 -11.43 18.90 -4.83
CA LYS A 97 -12.36 18.82 -3.68
C LYS A 97 -12.68 17.39 -3.26
N LYS A 98 -11.71 16.47 -3.45
CA LYS A 98 -11.79 15.06 -3.09
C LYS A 98 -10.82 14.75 -1.95
N GLY A 99 -11.25 13.89 -1.02
CA GLY A 99 -10.45 13.42 0.09
C GLY A 99 -9.34 12.46 -0.36
N TRP A 100 -8.45 12.12 0.58
CA TRP A 100 -7.32 11.25 0.29
C TRP A 100 -7.76 9.87 -0.21
N GLY A 101 -8.75 9.25 0.45
CA GLY A 101 -9.25 7.92 0.08
C GLY A 101 -9.81 7.87 -1.33
N GLU A 102 -10.58 8.88 -1.73
CA GLU A 102 -11.12 8.97 -3.09
C GLU A 102 -10.01 9.11 -4.14
N GLN A 103 -9.00 9.92 -3.87
CA GLN A 103 -7.88 10.12 -4.79
C GLN A 103 -6.98 8.88 -4.86
N ALA A 104 -6.71 8.22 -3.73
CA ALA A 104 -5.97 6.96 -3.69
C ALA A 104 -6.73 5.85 -4.46
N ASP A 105 -8.05 5.76 -4.30
CA ASP A 105 -8.88 4.80 -5.01
C ASP A 105 -8.95 5.09 -6.52
N ALA A 106 -8.93 6.36 -6.93
CA ALA A 106 -8.81 6.74 -8.34
C ALA A 106 -7.50 6.27 -8.94
N PHE A 107 -6.39 6.42 -8.22
CA PHE A 107 -5.10 5.88 -8.65
C PHE A 107 -5.12 4.35 -8.73
N ALA A 108 -5.62 3.67 -7.70
CA ALA A 108 -5.75 2.21 -7.70
C ALA A 108 -6.58 1.70 -8.88
N SER A 109 -7.70 2.36 -9.17
CA SER A 109 -8.57 2.00 -10.30
C SER A 109 -7.89 2.19 -11.65
N TYR A 110 -7.05 3.23 -11.78
CA TYR A 110 -6.27 3.47 -12.99
C TYR A 110 -5.26 2.34 -13.28
N LEU A 111 -4.77 1.66 -12.25
CA LEU A 111 -3.80 0.57 -12.37
C LEU A 111 -4.43 -0.77 -12.78
N ILE A 112 -5.74 -0.93 -12.66
CA ILE A 112 -6.41 -2.20 -12.95
C ILE A 112 -6.20 -2.59 -14.42
N GLY A 113 -5.83 -3.85 -14.64
CA GLY A 113 -5.51 -4.41 -15.96
C GLY A 113 -4.06 -4.19 -16.40
N MET A 114 -3.26 -3.43 -15.65
CA MET A 114 -1.84 -3.25 -15.93
C MET A 114 -1.02 -4.44 -15.47
N THR A 115 0.10 -4.68 -16.17
CA THR A 115 1.17 -5.56 -15.68
C THR A 115 2.05 -4.81 -14.68
N PRO A 116 2.82 -5.52 -13.82
CA PRO A 116 3.78 -4.88 -12.92
C PRO A 116 4.78 -3.95 -13.61
N GLU A 117 5.22 -4.33 -14.81
CA GLU A 117 6.14 -3.52 -15.62
C GLU A 117 5.49 -2.19 -16.06
N GLN A 118 4.22 -2.24 -16.48
CA GLN A 118 3.48 -1.03 -16.86
C GLN A 118 3.30 -0.10 -15.67
N VAL A 119 3.03 -0.63 -14.48
CA VAL A 119 2.96 0.17 -13.24
C VAL A 119 4.30 0.85 -12.95
N SER A 120 5.39 0.09 -12.99
CA SER A 120 6.73 0.62 -12.69
C SER A 120 7.17 1.72 -13.66
N MET A 121 6.65 1.72 -14.87
CA MET A 121 6.96 2.69 -15.93
C MET A 121 6.05 3.93 -15.95
N LEU A 122 5.08 4.02 -15.04
CA LEU A 122 4.22 5.20 -14.94
C LEU A 122 5.05 6.45 -14.64
N LYS A 123 4.87 7.46 -15.49
CA LYS A 123 5.59 8.72 -15.35
C LYS A 123 4.96 9.60 -14.30
N VAL A 124 5.81 10.23 -13.52
CA VAL A 124 5.46 11.27 -12.56
C VAL A 124 6.29 12.53 -12.84
N ASP A 125 5.79 13.66 -12.37
CA ASP A 125 6.54 14.91 -12.42
C ASP A 125 7.59 15.00 -11.30
N LYS A 126 8.25 16.14 -11.19
CA LYS A 126 9.26 16.40 -10.14
C LYS A 126 8.71 16.33 -8.71
N ASP A 127 7.41 16.50 -8.53
CA ASP A 127 6.73 16.46 -7.25
C ASP A 127 6.08 15.08 -6.98
N GLY A 128 6.34 14.08 -7.83
CA GLY A 128 5.78 12.74 -7.72
C GLY A 128 4.34 12.60 -8.19
N LYS A 129 3.78 13.64 -8.81
CA LYS A 129 2.40 13.65 -9.30
C LYS A 129 2.30 13.03 -10.69
N ALA A 130 1.16 12.40 -10.96
CA ALA A 130 0.87 11.85 -12.28
C ALA A 130 0.90 12.93 -13.38
N THR A 131 1.30 12.52 -14.59
CA THR A 131 1.32 13.39 -15.78
C THR A 131 0.21 13.07 -16.78
N ASP A 132 -0.44 11.88 -16.63
CA ASP A 132 -1.54 11.45 -17.48
C ASP A 132 -2.82 12.23 -17.17
N ALA A 133 -3.47 12.78 -18.20
CA ALA A 133 -4.66 13.63 -18.03
C ALA A 133 -5.86 12.87 -17.45
N ASP A 134 -6.03 11.59 -17.83
CA ASP A 134 -7.15 10.77 -17.33
C ASP A 134 -6.98 10.51 -15.83
N LEU A 135 -5.77 10.21 -15.39
CA LEU A 135 -5.49 10.03 -13.97
C LEU A 135 -5.62 11.34 -13.19
N LEU A 136 -5.12 12.45 -13.72
CA LEU A 136 -5.20 13.77 -13.08
C LEU A 136 -6.63 14.24 -12.83
N SER A 137 -7.59 13.76 -13.62
CA SER A 137 -9.02 14.08 -13.41
C SER A 137 -9.58 13.52 -12.10
N GLY A 138 -8.95 12.52 -11.52
CA GLY A 138 -9.36 11.86 -10.28
C GLY A 138 -8.32 11.87 -9.16
N CYS A 139 -7.06 12.21 -9.46
CA CYS A 139 -5.96 12.13 -8.50
C CYS A 139 -4.90 13.20 -8.80
N THR A 140 -4.69 14.11 -7.87
CA THR A 140 -3.65 15.17 -7.95
C THR A 140 -2.61 15.07 -6.84
N ILE A 141 -2.72 14.09 -5.95
CA ILE A 141 -1.70 13.82 -4.94
C ILE A 141 -0.45 13.20 -5.57
N ALA A 142 0.69 13.29 -4.89
CA ALA A 142 1.89 12.55 -5.27
C ALA A 142 1.61 11.05 -5.21
N VAL A 143 1.94 10.32 -6.27
CA VAL A 143 1.63 8.89 -6.42
C VAL A 143 2.87 8.01 -6.57
N ASP A 144 4.06 8.59 -6.59
CA ASP A 144 5.33 7.88 -6.79
C ASP A 144 5.56 6.80 -5.73
N ARG A 145 5.33 7.09 -4.45
CA ARG A 145 5.44 6.08 -3.37
C ARG A 145 4.40 4.99 -3.48
N TYR A 146 3.17 5.32 -3.87
CA TYR A 146 2.10 4.32 -4.08
C TYR A 146 2.38 3.45 -5.28
N ARG A 147 2.88 4.01 -6.38
CA ARG A 147 3.39 3.26 -7.54
C ARG A 147 4.44 2.25 -7.11
N ASP A 148 5.42 2.69 -6.32
CA ASP A 148 6.51 1.84 -5.86
C ASP A 148 6.02 0.77 -4.87
N ALA A 149 5.07 1.08 -3.99
CA ALA A 149 4.43 0.11 -3.11
C ALA A 149 3.67 -0.97 -3.90
N VAL A 150 2.93 -0.59 -4.93
CA VAL A 150 2.24 -1.54 -5.82
C VAL A 150 3.25 -2.42 -6.57
N THR A 151 4.32 -1.84 -7.09
CA THR A 151 5.39 -2.60 -7.78
C THR A 151 6.02 -3.63 -6.84
N ARG A 152 6.32 -3.26 -5.59
CA ARG A 152 6.82 -4.19 -4.57
C ARG A 152 5.80 -5.27 -4.23
N ALA A 153 4.54 -4.91 -4.09
CA ALA A 153 3.47 -5.87 -3.84
C ALA A 153 3.38 -6.92 -4.94
N CYS A 154 3.47 -6.50 -6.20
CA CYS A 154 3.51 -7.41 -7.34
C CYS A 154 4.72 -8.35 -7.30
N ALA A 155 5.90 -7.84 -6.96
CA ALA A 155 7.12 -8.64 -6.84
C ALA A 155 7.03 -9.68 -5.71
N ASN A 156 6.32 -9.37 -4.63
CA ASN A 156 6.11 -10.22 -3.46
C ASN A 156 4.88 -11.13 -3.58
N ALA A 157 4.12 -11.02 -4.66
CA ALA A 157 2.85 -11.72 -4.80
C ALA A 157 3.03 -13.25 -4.89
N ARG A 158 2.14 -13.96 -4.18
CA ARG A 158 2.14 -15.43 -4.06
C ARG A 158 0.74 -16.00 -4.23
N ALA A 159 0.67 -17.25 -4.71
CA ALA A 159 -0.57 -18.00 -4.77
C ALA A 159 -0.94 -18.52 -3.37
N LEU A 160 -1.87 -17.85 -2.71
CA LEU A 160 -2.26 -18.11 -1.33
C LEU A 160 -3.76 -18.48 -1.18
N GLY A 161 -4.45 -18.71 -2.28
CA GLY A 161 -5.86 -19.13 -2.28
C GLY A 161 -6.84 -18.10 -2.84
N ALA A 162 -6.39 -16.90 -3.23
CA ALA A 162 -7.24 -15.92 -3.87
C ALA A 162 -7.74 -16.41 -5.24
N ALA A 163 -8.94 -16.01 -5.61
CA ALA A 163 -9.61 -16.40 -6.85
C ALA A 163 -10.29 -15.21 -7.55
N LYS A 164 -10.76 -15.45 -8.75
CA LYS A 164 -11.52 -14.47 -9.52
C LYS A 164 -12.73 -13.95 -8.74
N GLY A 165 -12.90 -12.64 -8.70
CA GLY A 165 -13.98 -11.96 -7.98
C GLY A 165 -13.59 -11.54 -6.57
N ASP A 166 -12.45 -11.99 -6.05
CA ASP A 166 -11.94 -11.54 -4.75
C ASP A 166 -11.44 -10.09 -4.83
N ARG A 167 -11.39 -9.44 -3.68
CA ARG A 167 -10.92 -8.05 -3.55
C ARG A 167 -9.79 -7.95 -2.54
N ALA A 168 -8.82 -7.13 -2.85
CA ALA A 168 -7.75 -6.77 -1.93
C ALA A 168 -8.26 -5.90 -0.79
N ALA A 169 -7.79 -6.18 0.42
CA ALA A 169 -8.00 -5.39 1.61
C ALA A 169 -6.68 -5.23 2.36
N LEU A 170 -6.57 -4.20 3.20
CA LEU A 170 -5.35 -3.83 3.89
C LEU A 170 -5.67 -3.46 5.33
N GLY A 171 -4.92 -4.00 6.28
CA GLY A 171 -4.94 -3.61 7.67
C GLY A 171 -3.58 -3.07 8.08
N ILE A 172 -3.55 -1.91 8.73
CA ILE A 172 -2.35 -1.30 9.30
C ILE A 172 -2.65 -0.93 10.74
N GLU A 173 -1.81 -1.39 11.65
CA GLU A 173 -1.86 -1.04 13.07
C GLU A 173 -0.48 -0.54 13.50
N ALA A 174 -0.45 0.57 14.18
CA ALA A 174 0.76 1.15 14.73
C ALA A 174 0.60 1.38 16.23
N VAL A 175 1.66 1.08 16.98
CA VAL A 175 1.72 1.27 18.42
C VAL A 175 3.06 1.88 18.81
N ASN A 176 3.08 2.54 19.97
CA ASN A 176 4.36 2.92 20.60
C ASN A 176 5.14 1.68 20.97
N GLY A 177 6.36 1.60 20.48
CA GLY A 177 7.35 0.68 21.00
C GLY A 177 7.99 1.22 22.30
N THR A 178 9.06 0.61 22.72
CA THR A 178 9.86 1.10 23.87
C THR A 178 10.54 2.41 23.48
N SER A 179 10.12 3.51 24.10
CA SER A 179 10.62 4.85 23.81
C SER A 179 11.21 5.50 25.06
N ASP A 180 12.36 6.14 24.89
CA ASP A 180 12.95 7.05 25.85
C ASP A 180 12.59 8.48 25.46
N ILE A 181 11.59 9.06 26.13
CA ILE A 181 10.99 10.34 25.75
C ILE A 181 11.68 11.54 26.40
N THR A 182 12.71 11.32 27.24
CA THR A 182 13.46 12.38 27.90
C THR A 182 14.95 12.12 27.72
N ALA A 183 15.67 13.11 27.16
CA ALA A 183 17.11 13.07 27.04
C ALA A 183 17.77 13.25 28.42
N THR A 184 18.90 12.58 28.62
CA THR A 184 19.81 12.78 29.78
C THR A 184 21.20 13.09 29.26
N ASP A 185 22.13 13.47 30.16
CA ASP A 185 23.53 13.76 29.77
C ASP A 185 24.23 12.56 29.11
N ASP A 186 23.78 11.33 29.42
CA ASP A 186 24.38 10.08 28.96
C ASP A 186 23.52 9.33 27.90
N LYS A 187 22.32 9.83 27.57
CA LYS A 187 21.38 9.09 26.74
C LYS A 187 20.52 10.02 25.88
N ASP A 188 20.57 9.79 24.59
CA ASP A 188 19.72 10.47 23.63
C ASP A 188 18.27 9.97 23.70
N VAL A 189 17.37 10.79 23.17
CA VAL A 189 15.97 10.41 22.99
C VAL A 189 15.85 9.32 21.93
N ASN A 190 15.04 8.30 22.19
CA ASN A 190 14.70 7.27 21.24
C ASN A 190 13.17 7.11 21.20
N ALA A 191 12.57 7.39 20.05
CA ALA A 191 11.16 7.11 19.78
C ALA A 191 11.05 5.91 18.85
N GLN A 192 10.36 4.87 19.30
CA GLN A 192 10.12 3.65 18.53
C GLN A 192 8.63 3.51 18.22
N VAL A 193 8.34 3.21 16.97
CA VAL A 193 6.99 2.89 16.48
C VAL A 193 7.01 1.51 15.85
N ASP A 194 6.16 0.63 16.33
CA ASP A 194 5.98 -0.71 15.77
C ASP A 194 4.73 -0.72 14.89
N VAL A 195 4.87 -1.19 13.65
CA VAL A 195 3.80 -1.21 12.68
C VAL A 195 3.58 -2.62 12.17
N SER A 196 2.35 -3.10 12.27
CA SER A 196 1.92 -4.39 11.71
C SER A 196 1.04 -4.14 10.51
N ILE A 197 1.31 -4.84 9.40
CA ILE A 197 0.61 -4.66 8.14
C ILE A 197 0.14 -6.01 7.64
N VAL A 198 -1.12 -6.09 7.22
CA VAL A 198 -1.71 -7.30 6.62
C VAL A 198 -2.40 -6.93 5.32
N ALA A 199 -2.03 -7.61 4.23
CA ALA A 199 -2.80 -7.63 3.00
C ALA A 199 -3.68 -8.89 2.99
N LEU A 200 -4.94 -8.71 2.67
CA LEU A 200 -5.95 -9.75 2.58
C LEU A 200 -6.59 -9.75 1.20
N THR A 201 -7.16 -10.89 0.82
CA THR A 201 -8.23 -10.92 -0.17
C THR A 201 -9.50 -11.48 0.46
N THR A 202 -10.64 -10.96 0.04
CA THR A 202 -11.95 -11.42 0.51
C THR A 202 -12.85 -11.76 -0.67
N ASP A 203 -13.70 -12.76 -0.50
CA ASP A 203 -14.73 -13.12 -1.47
C ASP A 203 -15.99 -12.22 -1.34
N ALA A 204 -17.01 -12.51 -2.14
CA ALA A 204 -18.28 -11.78 -2.13
C ALA A 204 -19.01 -11.86 -0.79
N ASP A 205 -18.79 -12.91 0.01
CA ASP A 205 -19.36 -13.12 1.33
C ASP A 205 -18.48 -12.50 2.44
N ARG A 206 -17.45 -11.74 2.07
CA ARG A 206 -16.47 -11.12 2.97
C ARG A 206 -15.62 -12.13 3.77
N ARG A 207 -15.48 -13.35 3.25
CA ARG A 207 -14.59 -14.34 3.85
C ARG A 207 -13.18 -14.12 3.35
N VAL A 208 -12.21 -14.25 4.24
CA VAL A 208 -10.78 -14.15 3.88
C VAL A 208 -10.39 -15.38 3.05
N THR A 209 -9.86 -15.15 1.87
CA THR A 209 -9.40 -16.18 0.93
C THR A 209 -7.89 -16.30 0.89
N SER A 210 -7.16 -15.23 1.23
CA SER A 210 -5.71 -15.21 1.36
C SER A 210 -5.27 -14.12 2.33
N ALA A 211 -4.06 -14.26 2.89
CA ALA A 211 -3.45 -13.26 3.75
C ALA A 211 -1.92 -13.30 3.63
N ILE A 212 -1.31 -12.14 3.73
CA ILE A 212 0.14 -11.95 3.84
C ILE A 212 0.41 -10.81 4.81
N ALA A 213 1.34 -11.00 5.74
CA ALA A 213 1.64 -10.03 6.79
C ALA A 213 3.11 -9.62 6.77
N ASP A 214 3.37 -8.39 7.25
CA ASP A 214 4.69 -7.82 7.49
C ASP A 214 4.68 -7.04 8.82
N MET A 215 5.88 -6.95 9.49
CA MET A 215 6.08 -6.20 10.73
C MET A 215 7.41 -5.46 10.71
#